data_d6e95c819881e10f16e2ba52c05bbdb5
#
_entry.id   d6e95c819881e10f16e2ba52c05bbdb5
#
_cell.length_a   1.000
_cell.length_b   1.000
_cell.length_c   1.000
_cell.angle_alpha   90.00
_cell.angle_beta   90.00
_cell.angle_gamma   90.00
#
_symmetry.space_group_name_H-M   'P 1'
#
loop_
_entity.id
_entity.type
_entity.pdbx_description
1 polymer ?
#
loop_
_entity_poly.entity_id
_entity_poly.type
_entity_poly.pdbx_seq_one_letter_code
_entity_poly.pdbx_strand_id
1 'polypeptide(L)'
;MAAIDALIRSLLPATRGVDAVNTWLGKRVAWLILVAVIVSAVNATVRKVFNTSSNAWLELQWVLFSAVFLLCSPWTLIANEHIRIDIVNNLMPRWLRNTIELVGHAFFLLPLCIIMIVTGYPFAASSAPSSSDFLHVLAQFPAIFYDTPLHWISNFVTWFDALLGLGEQSSNSGGLPQWPTKSLIMIAFALLLLQGLSELVKRIAVVRGLMADPHEGQKSSLETEAEELIGAIERH
;
A
#
# COMPACT_ATOMS: atom_id res chain seq x y z
N MET A 1 -2.93 0.15 -37.20
CA MET A 1 -2.01 0.92 -36.33
C MET A 1 -2.72 2.11 -35.70
N ALA A 2 -3.38 2.98 -36.45
CA ALA A 2 -4.07 4.17 -35.94
C ALA A 2 -5.13 3.91 -34.85
N ALA A 3 -5.88 2.80 -34.92
CA ALA A 3 -6.90 2.45 -33.91
C ALA A 3 -6.30 2.12 -32.54
N ILE A 4 -5.15 1.45 -32.52
CA ILE A 4 -4.45 1.11 -31.26
C ILE A 4 -3.86 2.39 -30.64
N ASP A 5 -3.30 3.28 -31.46
CA ASP A 5 -2.74 4.54 -30.98
C ASP A 5 -3.82 5.48 -30.43
N ALA A 6 -5.02 5.48 -31.05
CA ALA A 6 -6.18 6.18 -30.54
C ALA A 6 -6.65 5.61 -29.18
N LEU A 7 -6.69 4.28 -29.04
CA LEU A 7 -7.03 3.62 -27.79
C LEU A 7 -6.03 3.95 -26.68
N ILE A 8 -4.73 3.87 -26.97
CA ILE A 8 -3.69 4.22 -25.97
C ILE A 8 -3.86 5.67 -25.52
N ARG A 9 -4.05 6.59 -26.46
CA ARG A 9 -4.27 8.03 -26.12
C ARG A 9 -5.51 8.24 -25.26
N SER A 10 -6.57 7.46 -25.45
CA SER A 10 -7.79 7.58 -24.62
C SER A 10 -7.58 6.99 -23.20
N LEU A 11 -6.65 6.05 -23.03
CA LEU A 11 -6.34 5.45 -21.72
C LEU A 11 -5.34 6.29 -20.89
N LEU A 12 -4.51 7.15 -21.52
CA LEU A 12 -3.53 7.97 -20.80
C LEU A 12 -4.12 8.87 -19.69
N PRO A 13 -5.31 9.51 -19.83
CA PRO A 13 -5.87 10.26 -18.72
C PRO A 13 -6.30 9.35 -17.55
N ALA A 14 -6.75 8.12 -17.81
CA ALA A 14 -7.09 7.16 -16.77
C ALA A 14 -5.84 6.71 -16.00
N THR A 15 -4.69 6.50 -16.67
CA THR A 15 -3.43 6.15 -15.99
C THR A 15 -3.00 7.25 -15.03
N ARG A 16 -3.15 8.53 -15.40
CA ARG A 16 -2.86 9.67 -14.51
C ARG A 16 -3.76 9.67 -13.27
N GLY A 17 -5.02 9.29 -13.41
CA GLY A 17 -5.95 9.15 -12.29
C GLY A 17 -5.50 8.06 -11.31
N VAL A 18 -5.11 6.89 -11.82
CA VAL A 18 -4.58 5.78 -11.01
C VAL A 18 -3.30 6.20 -10.29
N ASP A 19 -2.37 6.84 -10.99
CA ASP A 19 -1.12 7.35 -10.41
C ASP A 19 -1.40 8.36 -9.28
N ALA A 20 -2.33 9.29 -9.48
CA ALA A 20 -2.70 10.29 -8.47
C ALA A 20 -3.28 9.65 -7.21
N VAL A 21 -4.19 8.68 -7.37
CA VAL A 21 -4.80 7.95 -6.24
C VAL A 21 -3.73 7.17 -5.47
N ASN A 22 -2.89 6.40 -6.16
CA ASN A 22 -1.86 5.59 -5.51
C ASN A 22 -0.77 6.44 -4.85
N THR A 23 -0.40 7.57 -5.46
CA THR A 23 0.54 8.53 -4.86
C THR A 23 -0.05 9.19 -3.62
N TRP A 24 -1.32 9.62 -3.67
CA TRP A 24 -2.00 10.20 -2.53
C TRP A 24 -2.11 9.19 -1.38
N LEU A 25 -2.54 7.95 -1.69
CA LEU A 25 -2.67 6.87 -0.71
C LEU A 25 -1.31 6.54 -0.09
N GLY A 26 -0.26 6.33 -0.90
CA GLY A 26 1.08 6.00 -0.44
C GLY A 26 1.64 7.05 0.52
N LYS A 27 1.53 8.34 0.16
CA LYS A 27 1.97 9.45 1.02
C LYS A 27 1.23 9.50 2.36
N ARG A 28 -0.06 9.15 2.40
CA ARG A 28 -0.84 9.12 3.65
C ARG A 28 -0.51 7.90 4.50
N VAL A 29 -0.41 6.75 3.86
CA VAL A 29 -0.09 5.49 4.52
C VAL A 29 1.34 5.50 5.08
N ALA A 30 2.28 6.20 4.45
CA ALA A 30 3.64 6.35 4.95
C ALA A 30 3.69 6.91 6.39
N TRP A 31 2.74 7.77 6.80
CA TRP A 31 2.65 8.27 8.18
C TRP A 31 2.34 7.18 9.21
N LEU A 32 1.78 6.02 8.77
CA LEU A 32 1.57 4.89 9.66
C LEU A 32 2.88 4.30 10.18
N ILE A 33 4.01 4.55 9.52
CA ILE A 33 5.34 4.16 10.03
C ILE A 33 5.60 4.85 11.38
N LEU A 34 5.31 6.15 11.46
CA LEU A 34 5.48 6.90 12.71
C LEU A 34 4.57 6.31 13.81
N VAL A 35 3.31 6.02 13.47
CA VAL A 35 2.38 5.38 14.40
C VAL A 35 2.91 4.01 14.85
N ALA A 36 3.39 3.19 13.91
CA ALA A 36 3.95 1.87 14.22
C ALA A 36 5.17 1.96 15.17
N VAL A 37 6.05 2.95 14.95
CA VAL A 37 7.22 3.19 15.82
C VAL A 37 6.76 3.61 17.22
N ILE A 38 5.79 4.52 17.33
CA ILE A 38 5.24 4.96 18.61
C ILE A 38 4.61 3.79 19.35
N VAL A 39 3.75 2.99 18.67
CA VAL A 39 3.12 1.80 19.25
C VAL A 39 4.18 0.81 19.75
N SER A 40 5.22 0.58 18.97
CA SER A 40 6.33 -0.30 19.34
C SER A 40 7.09 0.20 20.57
N ALA A 41 7.42 1.50 20.61
CA ALA A 41 8.13 2.11 21.73
C ALA A 41 7.29 2.09 23.02
N VAL A 42 6.01 2.43 22.92
CA VAL A 42 5.07 2.40 24.06
C VAL A 42 4.92 0.97 24.58
N ASN A 43 4.70 -0.01 23.69
CA ASN A 43 4.57 -1.42 24.07
C ASN A 43 5.83 -1.93 24.78
N ALA A 44 7.02 -1.61 24.24
CA ALA A 44 8.30 -1.98 24.85
C ALA A 44 8.47 -1.36 26.25
N THR A 45 8.07 -0.09 26.42
CA THR A 45 8.15 0.63 27.71
C THR A 45 7.17 0.04 28.72
N VAL A 46 5.92 -0.20 28.34
CA VAL A 46 4.89 -0.80 29.21
C VAL A 46 5.34 -2.20 29.65
N ARG A 47 5.85 -3.00 28.74
CA ARG A 47 6.39 -4.34 29.05
C ARG A 47 7.54 -4.28 30.04
N LYS A 48 8.44 -3.29 29.90
CA LYS A 48 9.60 -3.14 30.79
C LYS A 48 9.23 -2.63 32.16
N VAL A 49 8.31 -1.67 32.24
CA VAL A 49 7.96 -0.98 33.50
C VAL A 49 6.93 -1.77 34.31
N PHE A 50 5.90 -2.30 33.62
CA PHE A 50 4.75 -2.92 34.30
C PHE A 50 4.78 -4.45 34.25
N ASN A 51 5.76 -5.07 33.59
CA ASN A 51 5.86 -6.52 33.36
C ASN A 51 4.56 -7.12 32.76
N THR A 52 3.80 -6.32 32.03
CA THR A 52 2.58 -6.76 31.34
C THR A 52 2.80 -6.70 29.83
N SER A 53 2.20 -7.66 29.13
CA SER A 53 2.24 -7.71 27.68
C SER A 53 0.85 -8.03 27.15
N SER A 54 0.40 -7.30 26.14
CA SER A 54 -0.83 -7.58 25.42
C SER A 54 -0.50 -8.05 24.01
N ASN A 55 -1.11 -9.16 23.60
CA ASN A 55 -0.96 -9.69 22.22
C ASN A 55 -1.54 -8.71 21.20
N ALA A 56 -2.59 -7.95 21.55
CA ALA A 56 -3.17 -6.94 20.68
C ALA A 56 -2.16 -5.86 20.23
N TRP A 57 -1.27 -5.41 21.14
CA TRP A 57 -0.25 -4.42 20.79
C TRP A 57 0.81 -4.97 19.82
N LEU A 58 1.19 -6.23 19.99
CA LEU A 58 2.13 -6.89 19.07
C LEU A 58 1.48 -7.09 17.70
N GLU A 59 0.24 -7.56 17.67
CA GLU A 59 -0.51 -7.77 16.42
C GLU A 59 -0.77 -6.43 15.71
N LEU A 60 -1.14 -5.36 16.44
CA LEU A 60 -1.33 -4.03 15.88
C LEU A 60 -0.05 -3.53 15.19
N GLN A 61 1.10 -3.75 15.80
CA GLN A 61 2.38 -3.38 15.20
C GLN A 61 2.61 -4.11 13.88
N TRP A 62 2.35 -5.41 13.82
CA TRP A 62 2.49 -6.19 12.58
C TRP A 62 1.50 -5.76 11.50
N VAL A 63 0.26 -5.48 11.89
CA VAL A 63 -0.78 -4.98 10.98
C VAL A 63 -0.38 -3.62 10.39
N LEU A 64 0.13 -2.70 11.20
CA LEU A 64 0.59 -1.39 10.73
C LEU A 64 1.77 -1.50 9.75
N PHE A 65 2.77 -2.33 10.05
CA PHE A 65 3.88 -2.57 9.13
C PHE A 65 3.41 -3.23 7.83
N SER A 66 2.52 -4.21 7.93
CA SER A 66 1.94 -4.86 6.74
C SER A 66 1.15 -3.87 5.90
N ALA A 67 0.38 -2.97 6.53
CA ALA A 67 -0.39 -1.95 5.84
C ALA A 67 0.54 -1.00 5.06
N VAL A 68 1.60 -0.51 5.70
CA VAL A 68 2.58 0.34 5.03
C VAL A 68 3.22 -0.39 3.85
N PHE A 69 3.74 -1.59 4.07
CA PHE A 69 4.43 -2.35 3.04
C PHE A 69 3.54 -2.64 1.84
N LEU A 70 2.32 -3.13 2.10
CA LEU A 70 1.40 -3.55 1.05
C LEU A 70 0.79 -2.35 0.30
N LEU A 71 0.30 -1.32 1.01
CA LEU A 71 -0.39 -0.19 0.38
C LEU A 71 0.56 0.83 -0.24
N CYS A 72 1.83 0.90 0.18
CA CYS A 72 2.83 1.73 -0.49
C CYS A 72 3.43 1.06 -1.74
N SER A 73 3.26 -0.25 -1.92
CA SER A 73 3.81 -0.99 -3.07
C SER A 73 3.42 -0.40 -4.43
N PRO A 74 2.16 0.03 -4.70
CA PRO A 74 1.84 0.71 -5.95
C PRO A 74 2.57 2.05 -6.13
N TRP A 75 2.80 2.79 -5.05
CA TRP A 75 3.54 4.05 -5.11
C TRP A 75 5.03 3.86 -5.38
N THR A 76 5.66 2.85 -4.78
CA THR A 76 7.06 2.50 -5.10
C THR A 76 7.22 2.05 -6.55
N LEU A 77 6.17 1.44 -7.13
CA LEU A 77 6.16 1.12 -8.56
C LEU A 77 6.15 2.38 -9.43
N ILE A 78 5.38 3.41 -9.07
CA ILE A 78 5.36 4.72 -9.76
C ILE A 78 6.72 5.41 -9.64
N ALA A 79 7.30 5.43 -8.44
CA ALA A 79 8.60 6.06 -8.17
C ALA A 79 9.76 5.34 -8.85
N ASN A 80 9.51 4.13 -9.39
CA ASN A 80 10.53 3.28 -10.02
C ASN A 80 11.67 2.91 -9.05
N GLU A 81 11.41 2.93 -7.75
CA GLU A 81 12.36 2.65 -6.68
C GLU A 81 12.43 1.16 -6.32
N HIS A 82 11.90 0.27 -7.17
CA HIS A 82 12.20 -1.14 -7.01
C HIS A 82 13.70 -1.35 -7.20
N ILE A 83 14.28 -2.20 -6.36
CA ILE A 83 15.69 -2.58 -6.42
C ILE A 83 16.01 -3.03 -7.85
N ARG A 84 16.40 -2.08 -8.68
CA ARG A 84 16.99 -2.34 -9.98
C ARG A 84 18.48 -2.39 -9.75
N ILE A 85 19.13 -3.32 -10.38
CA ILE A 85 20.58 -3.26 -10.49
C ILE A 85 20.86 -2.14 -11.50
N ASP A 86 20.82 -0.87 -11.03
CA ASP A 86 20.94 0.33 -11.87
C ASP A 86 22.21 0.27 -12.74
N ILE A 87 23.27 -0.35 -12.23
CA ILE A 87 24.51 -0.60 -12.98
C ILE A 87 24.24 -1.41 -14.26
N VAL A 88 23.46 -2.49 -14.14
CA VAL A 88 23.12 -3.34 -15.31
C VAL A 88 22.14 -2.61 -16.22
N ASN A 89 21.17 -1.90 -15.66
CA ASN A 89 20.16 -1.16 -16.41
C ASN A 89 20.77 -0.02 -17.25
N ASN A 90 21.79 0.66 -16.74
CA ASN A 90 22.52 1.73 -17.45
C ASN A 90 23.42 1.20 -18.58
N LEU A 91 23.84 -0.06 -18.51
CA LEU A 91 24.63 -0.72 -19.56
C LEU A 91 23.76 -1.25 -20.72
N MET A 92 22.42 -1.38 -20.51
CA MET A 92 21.54 -1.94 -21.51
C MET A 92 21.05 -0.89 -22.50
N PRO A 93 20.92 -1.25 -23.81
CA PRO A 93 20.29 -0.37 -24.78
C PRO A 93 18.81 -0.17 -24.44
N ARG A 94 18.26 1.02 -24.76
CA ARG A 94 16.89 1.44 -24.43
C ARG A 94 15.82 0.42 -24.82
N TRP A 95 15.97 -0.19 -26.02
CA TRP A 95 14.99 -1.17 -26.49
C TRP A 95 14.93 -2.42 -25.61
N LEU A 96 16.08 -2.90 -25.14
CA LEU A 96 16.16 -4.09 -24.28
C LEU A 96 15.57 -3.79 -22.90
N ARG A 97 15.87 -2.65 -22.32
CA ARG A 97 15.30 -2.18 -21.06
C ARG A 97 13.77 -2.12 -21.14
N ASN A 98 13.24 -1.43 -22.14
CA ASN A 98 11.79 -1.30 -22.33
C ASN A 98 11.11 -2.67 -22.56
N THR A 99 11.76 -3.60 -23.23
CA THR A 99 11.24 -4.96 -23.45
C THR A 99 11.22 -5.75 -22.14
N ILE A 100 12.30 -5.69 -21.35
CA ILE A 100 12.37 -6.38 -20.06
C ILE A 100 11.30 -5.84 -19.10
N GLU A 101 11.11 -4.52 -19.03
CA GLU A 101 10.07 -3.92 -18.23
C GLU A 101 8.66 -4.31 -18.68
N LEU A 102 8.41 -4.29 -19.99
CA LEU A 102 7.12 -4.70 -20.55
C LEU A 102 6.80 -6.15 -20.22
N VAL A 103 7.77 -7.06 -20.44
CA VAL A 103 7.65 -8.48 -20.14
C VAL A 103 7.49 -8.70 -18.63
N GLY A 104 8.28 -8.00 -17.81
CA GLY A 104 8.20 -8.06 -16.34
C GLY A 104 6.82 -7.68 -15.83
N HIS A 105 6.25 -6.59 -16.30
CA HIS A 105 4.90 -6.18 -15.89
C HIS A 105 3.83 -7.16 -16.40
N ALA A 106 3.90 -7.58 -17.68
CA ALA A 106 2.86 -8.40 -18.27
C ALA A 106 2.87 -9.86 -17.80
N PHE A 107 4.05 -10.48 -17.63
CA PHE A 107 4.18 -11.90 -17.34
C PHE A 107 4.47 -12.24 -15.88
N PHE A 108 4.98 -11.29 -15.08
CA PHE A 108 5.25 -11.53 -13.68
C PHE A 108 4.31 -10.73 -12.78
N LEU A 109 4.25 -9.41 -12.92
CA LEU A 109 3.47 -8.58 -12.02
C LEU A 109 1.96 -8.82 -12.15
N LEU A 110 1.41 -8.77 -13.36
CA LEU A 110 -0.04 -8.92 -13.55
C LEU A 110 -0.54 -10.32 -13.15
N PRO A 111 0.08 -11.44 -13.60
CA PRO A 111 -0.35 -12.76 -13.15
C PRO A 111 -0.23 -12.95 -11.63
N LEU A 112 0.85 -12.46 -11.02
CA LEU A 112 1.01 -12.51 -9.57
C LEU A 112 -0.14 -11.79 -8.86
N CYS A 113 -0.46 -10.55 -9.26
CA CYS A 113 -1.55 -9.80 -8.68
C CYS A 113 -2.90 -10.51 -8.84
N ILE A 114 -3.18 -11.07 -10.03
CA ILE A 114 -4.41 -11.82 -10.28
C ILE A 114 -4.50 -13.05 -9.38
N ILE A 115 -3.43 -13.85 -9.29
CA ILE A 115 -3.38 -15.03 -8.41
C ILE A 115 -3.63 -14.60 -6.96
N MET A 116 -2.96 -13.56 -6.49
CA MET A 116 -3.11 -13.07 -5.11
C MET A 116 -4.50 -12.53 -4.81
N ILE A 117 -5.17 -11.91 -5.77
CA ILE A 117 -6.56 -11.46 -5.61
C ILE A 117 -7.51 -12.65 -5.59
N VAL A 118 -7.38 -13.59 -6.54
CA VAL A 118 -8.25 -14.76 -6.65
C VAL A 118 -8.13 -15.67 -5.42
N THR A 119 -6.92 -15.91 -4.95
CA THR A 119 -6.69 -16.72 -3.73
C THR A 119 -6.96 -15.95 -2.44
N GLY A 120 -6.73 -14.64 -2.43
CA GLY A 120 -6.98 -13.76 -1.29
C GLY A 120 -8.46 -13.50 -1.04
N TYR A 121 -9.30 -13.52 -2.08
CA TYR A 121 -10.74 -13.28 -1.92
C TYR A 121 -11.44 -14.26 -0.97
N PRO A 122 -11.38 -15.59 -1.18
CA PRO A 122 -12.00 -16.53 -0.23
C PRO A 122 -11.36 -16.47 1.15
N PHE A 123 -10.07 -16.19 1.23
CA PHE A 123 -9.36 -16.04 2.49
C PHE A 123 -9.84 -14.80 3.29
N ALA A 124 -10.06 -13.67 2.64
CA ALA A 124 -10.64 -12.48 3.27
C ALA A 124 -12.12 -12.66 3.57
N ALA A 125 -12.89 -13.24 2.64
CA ALA A 125 -14.32 -13.45 2.79
C ALA A 125 -14.69 -14.40 3.93
N SER A 126 -13.88 -15.44 4.17
CA SER A 126 -14.11 -16.39 5.29
C SER A 126 -13.89 -15.75 6.67
N SER A 127 -13.11 -14.68 6.74
CA SER A 127 -12.84 -13.96 7.99
C SER A 127 -13.74 -12.76 8.21
N ALA A 128 -14.34 -12.26 7.13
CA ALA A 128 -15.14 -11.04 7.19
C ALA A 128 -16.38 -11.23 8.08
N PRO A 129 -16.76 -10.19 8.85
CA PRO A 129 -18.01 -10.20 9.56
C PRO A 129 -19.21 -10.30 8.59
N SER A 130 -20.36 -10.75 9.07
CA SER A 130 -21.57 -10.67 8.28
C SER A 130 -21.89 -9.20 7.96
N SER A 131 -22.44 -8.94 6.78
CA SER A 131 -22.78 -7.57 6.39
C SER A 131 -23.82 -6.92 7.32
N SER A 132 -24.72 -7.72 7.88
CA SER A 132 -25.72 -7.27 8.86
C SER A 132 -25.07 -6.80 10.17
N ASP A 133 -24.14 -7.56 10.72
CA ASP A 133 -23.47 -7.23 11.98
C ASP A 133 -22.59 -6.02 11.82
N PHE A 134 -21.84 -5.95 10.71
CA PHE A 134 -21.00 -4.80 10.39
C PHE A 134 -21.83 -3.52 10.24
N LEU A 135 -22.93 -3.54 9.49
CA LEU A 135 -23.81 -2.40 9.33
C LEU A 135 -24.48 -2.01 10.65
N HIS A 136 -24.86 -2.98 11.48
CA HIS A 136 -25.44 -2.72 12.78
C HIS A 136 -24.49 -1.96 13.70
N VAL A 137 -23.22 -2.39 13.78
CA VAL A 137 -22.19 -1.70 14.58
C VAL A 137 -21.88 -0.31 14.00
N LEU A 138 -21.78 -0.16 12.67
CA LEU A 138 -21.59 1.15 12.05
C LEU A 138 -22.77 2.10 12.31
N ALA A 139 -23.99 1.61 12.29
CA ALA A 139 -25.19 2.42 12.56
C ALA A 139 -25.21 2.99 14.01
N GLN A 140 -24.49 2.38 14.93
CA GLN A 140 -24.35 2.87 16.30
C GLN A 140 -23.32 4.01 16.43
N PHE A 141 -22.47 4.26 15.40
CA PHE A 141 -21.45 5.30 15.47
C PHE A 141 -21.99 6.70 15.79
N PRO A 142 -23.10 7.18 15.21
CA PRO A 142 -23.66 8.48 15.57
C PRO A 142 -24.11 8.58 17.03
N ALA A 143 -24.57 7.46 17.62
CA ALA A 143 -25.04 7.43 19.00
C ALA A 143 -23.96 7.77 20.02
N ILE A 144 -22.67 7.62 19.68
CA ILE A 144 -21.53 7.99 20.53
C ILE A 144 -21.59 9.47 20.92
N PHE A 145 -22.09 10.33 20.03
CA PHE A 145 -22.11 11.78 20.21
C PHE A 145 -23.45 12.32 20.74
N TYR A 146 -24.49 11.48 20.82
CA TYR A 146 -25.82 11.92 21.30
C TYR A 146 -25.95 11.91 22.82
N ASP A 147 -25.09 11.16 23.53
CA ASP A 147 -25.06 11.16 25.00
C ASP A 147 -24.23 12.33 25.52
N THR A 148 -24.40 12.58 26.84
CA THR A 148 -23.72 13.69 27.55
C THR A 148 -22.22 13.77 27.22
N PRO A 149 -21.66 15.00 27.10
CA PRO A 149 -20.25 15.24 26.68
C PRO A 149 -19.20 14.51 27.53
N LEU A 150 -19.58 13.99 28.69
CA LEU A 150 -18.67 13.26 29.57
C LEU A 150 -18.50 11.79 29.23
N HIS A 151 -19.44 11.19 28.49
CA HIS A 151 -19.47 9.75 28.20
C HIS A 151 -19.00 9.39 26.76
N TRP A 152 -18.66 10.38 25.93
CA TRP A 152 -18.28 10.10 24.54
C TRP A 152 -17.06 9.17 24.42
N ILE A 153 -16.10 9.27 25.36
CA ILE A 153 -14.90 8.40 25.36
C ILE A 153 -15.31 6.95 25.68
N SER A 154 -16.14 6.74 26.73
CA SER A 154 -16.60 5.39 27.09
C SER A 154 -17.47 4.78 25.99
N ASN A 155 -18.35 5.58 25.39
CA ASN A 155 -19.20 5.14 24.27
C ASN A 155 -18.35 4.80 23.04
N PHE A 156 -17.33 5.61 22.73
CA PHE A 156 -16.39 5.32 21.66
C PHE A 156 -15.61 4.03 21.92
N VAL A 157 -15.11 3.83 23.14
CA VAL A 157 -14.41 2.58 23.52
C VAL A 157 -15.32 1.37 23.35
N THR A 158 -16.56 1.44 23.85
CA THR A 158 -17.54 0.34 23.72
C THR A 158 -17.88 0.05 22.26
N TRP A 159 -18.09 1.08 21.45
CA TRP A 159 -18.32 0.93 20.01
C TRP A 159 -17.11 0.33 19.31
N PHE A 160 -15.91 0.80 19.64
CA PHE A 160 -14.66 0.31 19.07
C PHE A 160 -14.40 -1.15 19.46
N ASP A 161 -14.67 -1.53 20.70
CA ASP A 161 -14.61 -2.92 21.15
C ASP A 161 -15.63 -3.80 20.41
N ALA A 162 -16.85 -3.31 20.18
CA ALA A 162 -17.84 -4.02 19.38
C ALA A 162 -17.37 -4.20 17.93
N LEU A 163 -16.72 -3.19 17.33
CA LEU A 163 -16.14 -3.28 15.99
C LEU A 163 -14.97 -4.29 15.94
N LEU A 164 -14.12 -4.28 16.94
CA LEU A 164 -13.01 -5.24 17.07
C LEU A 164 -13.49 -6.67 17.34
N GLY A 165 -14.67 -6.84 17.95
CA GLY A 165 -15.28 -8.15 18.18
C GLY A 165 -15.87 -8.81 16.93
N LEU A 166 -15.94 -8.09 15.79
CA LEU A 166 -16.54 -8.59 14.56
C LEU A 166 -15.60 -9.52 13.78
N GLY A 167 -16.20 -10.52 13.15
CA GLY A 167 -15.49 -11.44 12.25
C GLY A 167 -14.58 -12.43 12.97
N GLU A 168 -13.62 -12.98 12.23
CA GLU A 168 -12.66 -13.96 12.77
C GLU A 168 -11.69 -13.28 13.74
N GLN A 169 -11.59 -13.82 14.94
CA GLN A 169 -10.67 -13.35 15.97
C GLN A 169 -9.31 -14.04 15.86
N SER A 170 -8.26 -13.36 16.36
CA SER A 170 -6.94 -13.97 16.52
C SER A 170 -7.00 -15.20 17.41
N SER A 171 -6.19 -16.20 17.10
CA SER A 171 -6.00 -17.38 17.97
C SER A 171 -5.22 -17.06 19.24
N ASN A 172 -4.59 -15.88 19.32
CA ASN A 172 -3.90 -15.42 20.51
C ASN A 172 -4.91 -14.80 21.50
N SER A 173 -4.78 -15.14 22.78
CA SER A 173 -5.63 -14.55 23.82
C SER A 173 -5.50 -13.01 23.83
N GLY A 174 -6.62 -12.31 23.67
CA GLY A 174 -6.68 -10.85 23.61
C GLY A 174 -6.05 -10.24 22.36
N GLY A 175 -5.99 -11.00 21.26
CA GLY A 175 -5.51 -10.52 19.95
C GLY A 175 -6.56 -9.70 19.20
N LEU A 176 -6.17 -9.19 18.02
CA LEU A 176 -7.01 -8.37 17.16
C LEU A 176 -7.83 -9.22 16.16
N PRO A 177 -8.92 -8.68 15.60
CA PRO A 177 -9.64 -9.35 14.52
C PRO A 177 -8.74 -9.54 13.29
N GLN A 178 -8.88 -10.69 12.63
CA GLN A 178 -8.05 -11.07 11.49
C GLN A 178 -8.55 -10.50 10.16
N TRP A 179 -9.86 -10.20 10.06
CA TRP A 179 -10.49 -9.76 8.81
C TRP A 179 -9.91 -8.48 8.19
N PRO A 180 -9.47 -7.45 8.97
CA PRO A 180 -8.87 -6.26 8.36
C PRO A 180 -7.54 -6.60 7.68
N THR A 181 -6.71 -7.41 8.34
CA THR A 181 -5.40 -7.82 7.81
C THR A 181 -5.52 -8.65 6.54
N LYS A 182 -6.46 -9.60 6.53
CA LYS A 182 -6.72 -10.45 5.35
C LYS A 182 -7.29 -9.63 4.19
N SER A 183 -8.21 -8.71 4.47
CA SER A 183 -8.77 -7.79 3.46
C SER A 183 -7.72 -6.83 2.89
N LEU A 184 -6.77 -6.41 3.71
CA LEU A 184 -5.68 -5.53 3.31
C LEU A 184 -4.83 -6.14 2.19
N ILE A 185 -4.55 -7.45 2.26
CA ILE A 185 -3.79 -8.16 1.22
C ILE A 185 -4.52 -8.04 -0.13
N MET A 186 -5.83 -8.36 -0.14
CA MET A 186 -6.62 -8.31 -1.36
C MET A 186 -6.69 -6.88 -1.94
N ILE A 187 -6.94 -5.88 -1.09
CA ILE A 187 -7.03 -4.47 -1.50
C ILE A 187 -5.68 -3.99 -2.07
N ALA A 188 -4.59 -4.31 -1.40
CA ALA A 188 -3.26 -3.88 -1.83
C ALA A 188 -2.88 -4.48 -3.20
N PHE A 189 -3.14 -5.77 -3.41
CA PHE A 189 -2.88 -6.41 -4.72
C PHE A 189 -3.83 -5.91 -5.80
N ALA A 190 -5.07 -5.51 -5.48
CA ALA A 190 -5.96 -4.85 -6.43
C ALA A 190 -5.42 -3.48 -6.85
N LEU A 191 -4.94 -2.67 -5.91
CA LEU A 191 -4.28 -1.39 -6.21
C LEU A 191 -3.00 -1.58 -7.02
N LEU A 192 -2.20 -2.60 -6.68
CA LEU A 192 -0.98 -2.93 -7.41
C LEU A 192 -1.29 -3.43 -8.83
N LEU A 193 -2.37 -4.19 -9.03
CA LEU A 193 -2.84 -4.61 -10.35
C LEU A 193 -3.21 -3.39 -11.20
N LEU A 194 -4.00 -2.46 -10.65
CA LEU A 194 -4.37 -1.23 -11.35
C LEU A 194 -3.14 -0.41 -11.73
N GLN A 195 -2.16 -0.30 -10.82
CA GLN A 195 -0.91 0.39 -11.12
C GLN A 195 -0.09 -0.34 -12.17
N GLY A 196 0.02 -1.67 -12.09
CA GLY A 196 0.72 -2.48 -13.09
C GLY A 196 0.12 -2.34 -14.48
N LEU A 197 -1.21 -2.28 -14.60
CA LEU A 197 -1.90 -1.99 -15.87
C LEU A 197 -1.61 -0.56 -16.36
N SER A 198 -1.59 0.42 -15.45
CA SER A 198 -1.22 1.81 -15.76
C SER A 198 0.20 1.87 -16.34
N GLU A 199 1.17 1.24 -15.68
CA GLU A 199 2.57 1.20 -16.14
C GLU A 199 2.70 0.48 -17.50
N LEU A 200 1.98 -0.62 -17.69
CA LEU A 200 1.97 -1.34 -18.96
C LEU A 200 1.50 -0.44 -20.12
N VAL A 201 0.40 0.29 -19.92
CA VAL A 201 -0.13 1.23 -20.93
C VAL A 201 0.89 2.33 -21.22
N LYS A 202 1.50 2.92 -20.20
CA LYS A 202 2.54 3.96 -20.35
C LYS A 202 3.76 3.42 -21.10
N ARG A 203 4.23 2.22 -20.77
CA ARG A 203 5.38 1.61 -21.48
C ARG A 203 5.08 1.32 -22.94
N ILE A 204 3.89 0.83 -23.26
CA ILE A 204 3.46 0.66 -24.66
C ILE A 204 3.42 2.01 -25.38
N ALA A 205 2.94 3.08 -24.72
CA ALA A 205 2.92 4.42 -25.29
C ALA A 205 4.33 4.95 -25.60
N VAL A 206 5.29 4.72 -24.69
CA VAL A 206 6.71 5.08 -24.89
C VAL A 206 7.33 4.31 -26.06
N VAL A 207 7.15 2.99 -26.11
CA VAL A 207 7.68 2.14 -27.22
C VAL A 207 7.12 2.56 -28.57
N ARG A 208 5.87 3.08 -28.60
CA ARG A 208 5.25 3.59 -29.81
C ARG A 208 5.57 5.06 -30.13
N GLY A 209 6.35 5.73 -29.29
CA GLY A 209 6.69 7.15 -29.48
C GLY A 209 5.51 8.11 -29.26
N LEU A 210 4.44 7.65 -28.59
CA LEU A 210 3.26 8.48 -28.26
C LEU A 210 3.46 9.34 -27.01
N MET A 211 4.46 9.00 -26.18
CA MET A 211 4.82 9.69 -24.95
C MET A 211 6.33 9.63 -24.76
N ALA A 212 6.92 10.71 -24.20
CA ALA A 212 8.29 10.66 -23.72
C ALA A 212 8.40 9.70 -22.51
N ASP A 213 9.54 9.03 -22.37
CA ASP A 213 9.76 8.14 -21.21
C ASP A 213 9.78 8.98 -19.94
N PRO A 214 8.82 8.80 -19.01
CA PRO A 214 8.76 9.58 -17.77
C PRO A 214 9.95 9.32 -16.83
N HIS A 215 10.69 8.24 -17.08
CA HIS A 215 11.85 7.85 -16.29
C HIS A 215 13.18 8.15 -17.01
N GLU A 216 13.15 8.77 -18.19
CA GLU A 216 14.34 9.20 -18.90
C GLU A 216 14.96 10.41 -18.20
N GLY A 217 16.16 10.22 -17.65
CA GLY A 217 16.88 11.27 -16.91
C GLY A 217 16.54 11.37 -15.42
N GLN A 218 15.67 10.49 -14.90
CA GLN A 218 15.44 10.40 -13.46
C GLN A 218 16.67 9.74 -12.83
N LYS A 219 17.43 10.53 -12.05
CA LYS A 219 18.55 10.01 -11.25
C LYS A 219 17.98 9.10 -10.16
N SER A 220 18.69 8.03 -9.84
CA SER A 220 18.31 7.22 -8.68
C SER A 220 18.40 8.06 -7.41
N SER A 221 17.61 7.71 -6.38
CA SER A 221 17.67 8.38 -5.09
C SER A 221 19.10 8.36 -4.53
N LEU A 222 19.84 7.28 -4.76
CA LEU A 222 21.25 7.13 -4.37
C LEU A 222 22.19 8.08 -5.14
N GLU A 223 21.96 8.30 -6.42
CA GLU A 223 22.76 9.25 -7.21
C GLU A 223 22.51 10.68 -6.77
N THR A 224 21.28 11.04 -6.46
CA THR A 224 20.90 12.35 -5.95
C THR A 224 21.54 12.60 -4.57
N GLU A 225 21.47 11.60 -3.68
CA GLU A 225 22.06 11.67 -2.35
C GLU A 225 23.61 11.73 -2.41
N ALA A 226 24.23 10.97 -3.32
CA ALA A 226 25.68 11.04 -3.56
C ALA A 226 26.12 12.42 -4.07
N GLU A 227 25.37 13.03 -4.99
CA GLU A 227 25.65 14.38 -5.48
C GLU A 227 25.47 15.44 -4.39
N GLU A 228 24.43 15.31 -3.54
CA GLU A 228 24.25 16.21 -2.40
C GLU A 228 25.42 16.10 -1.40
N LEU A 229 25.89 14.88 -1.11
CA LEU A 229 27.04 14.66 -0.25
C LEU A 229 28.34 15.22 -0.85
N ILE A 230 28.58 15.01 -2.14
CA ILE A 230 29.75 15.58 -2.84
C ILE A 230 29.67 17.11 -2.81
N GLY A 231 28.53 17.69 -3.14
CA GLY A 231 28.32 19.13 -3.10
C GLY A 231 28.39 19.73 -1.68
N ALA A 232 28.14 18.94 -0.64
CA ALA A 232 28.37 19.35 0.75
C ALA A 232 29.87 19.35 1.13
N ILE A 233 30.63 18.36 0.63
CA ILE A 233 32.09 18.26 0.87
C ILE A 233 32.85 19.38 0.14
N GLU A 234 32.42 19.72 -1.09
CA GLU A 234 33.07 20.80 -1.86
C GLU A 234 32.81 22.21 -1.29
N ARG A 235 31.81 22.37 -0.42
CA ARG A 235 31.51 23.65 0.26
C ARG A 235 32.24 23.87 1.57
N HIS A 236 33.00 22.90 2.05
CA HIS A 236 33.83 22.94 3.24
C HIS A 236 35.32 22.90 2.90
#